data_f1164bba0a4d909a125def0749b58f9a
#
_entry.id   f1164bba0a4d909a125def0749b58f9a
#
_cell.length_a   1.000
_cell.length_b   1.000
_cell.length_c   1.000
_cell.angle_alpha   90.00
_cell.angle_beta   90.00
_cell.angle_gamma   90.00
#
_symmetry.space_group_name_H-M   'P 1'
#
loop_
_entity.id
_entity.type
_entity.pdbx_description
1 polymer ?
#
loop_
_entity_poly.entity_id
_entity_poly.type
_entity_poly.pdbx_seq_one_letter_code
_entity_poly.pdbx_strand_id
1 'polypeptide(L)'
;AEEAAKLGVKYLTLYTFSTENWNRPVDEVNALMALLMESIEEEIFMKNNISFRIIGDVEKLPAEVFNRLNQCIERTSKNTGMCLVLALSYSSKWEITNAVKKISAKVKEGELTIDDITDEEIEKHLCTEFMPAPDLLIRTGGEVRLSNYLLWQCAYSELYFCDTFWPDFKEEEFCKAIYDFQKRERRFGKTSEQI
;
A
#
# COMPACT_ATOMS: atom_id res chain seq x y z
N ALA A 1 7.79 -9.82 -5.41
CA ALA A 1 7.29 -8.96 -6.50
C ALA A 1 7.16 -9.73 -7.82
N GLU A 2 8.22 -10.43 -8.27
CA GLU A 2 8.23 -11.13 -9.57
C GLU A 2 7.08 -12.14 -9.71
N GLU A 3 6.81 -12.94 -8.69
CA GLU A 3 5.73 -13.93 -8.73
C GLU A 3 4.34 -13.26 -8.83
N ALA A 4 4.13 -12.19 -8.09
CA ALA A 4 2.89 -11.42 -8.20
C ALA A 4 2.69 -10.87 -9.63
N ALA A 5 3.76 -10.37 -10.25
CA ALA A 5 3.73 -9.88 -11.63
C ALA A 5 3.40 -11.01 -12.62
N LYS A 6 3.99 -12.20 -12.47
CA LYS A 6 3.70 -13.38 -13.30
C LYS A 6 2.26 -13.85 -13.18
N LEU A 7 1.70 -13.80 -11.98
CA LEU A 7 0.29 -14.15 -11.70
C LEU A 7 -0.70 -13.09 -12.18
N GLY A 8 -0.24 -11.99 -12.73
CA GLY A 8 -1.09 -10.94 -13.29
C GLY A 8 -1.69 -9.98 -12.26
N VAL A 9 -1.13 -9.93 -11.03
CA VAL A 9 -1.48 -8.93 -10.03
C VAL A 9 -1.25 -7.54 -10.61
N LYS A 10 -2.25 -6.65 -10.48
CA LYS A 10 -2.15 -5.29 -11.01
C LYS A 10 -1.46 -4.33 -10.05
N TYR A 11 -1.77 -4.45 -8.77
CA TYR A 11 -1.19 -3.65 -7.70
C TYR A 11 -0.73 -4.56 -6.57
N LEU A 12 0.52 -4.43 -6.17
CA LEU A 12 1.07 -5.06 -4.98
C LEU A 12 1.54 -3.97 -4.03
N THR A 13 0.87 -3.84 -2.88
CA THR A 13 1.24 -2.86 -1.87
C THR A 13 1.94 -3.56 -0.70
N LEU A 14 3.11 -3.06 -0.32
CA LEU A 14 3.91 -3.59 0.79
C LEU A 14 3.99 -2.56 1.93
N TYR A 15 3.62 -2.99 3.15
CA TYR A 15 3.75 -2.17 4.35
C TYR A 15 5.15 -2.32 4.94
N THR A 16 6.05 -1.43 4.59
CA THR A 16 7.47 -1.56 4.93
C THR A 16 7.90 -0.71 6.12
N PHE A 17 7.30 0.48 6.31
CA PHE A 17 7.63 1.35 7.44
C PHE A 17 6.42 2.19 7.84
N SER A 18 5.95 2.03 9.08
CA SER A 18 4.79 2.77 9.61
C SER A 18 5.20 4.10 10.25
N THR A 19 4.21 5.01 10.43
CA THR A 19 4.43 6.25 11.20
C THR A 19 4.85 5.97 12.64
N GLU A 20 4.40 4.87 13.23
CA GLU A 20 4.75 4.45 14.59
C GLU A 20 6.20 3.96 14.69
N ASN A 21 6.80 3.49 13.60
CA ASN A 21 8.18 3.01 13.59
C ASN A 21 9.21 4.12 13.84
N TRP A 22 8.86 5.39 13.62
CA TRP A 22 9.72 6.51 13.99
C TRP A 22 10.00 6.60 15.51
N ASN A 23 9.18 5.96 16.36
CA ASN A 23 9.40 5.90 17.79
C ASN A 23 10.40 4.81 18.23
N ARG A 24 10.95 4.04 17.30
CA ARG A 24 11.98 3.03 17.57
C ARG A 24 13.34 3.69 17.82
N PRO A 25 14.30 2.98 18.43
CA PRO A 25 15.67 3.48 18.57
C PRO A 25 16.23 3.96 17.23
N VAL A 26 16.98 5.06 17.26
CA VAL A 26 17.51 5.73 16.05
C VAL A 26 18.35 4.76 15.20
N ASP A 27 19.16 3.94 15.84
CA ASP A 27 20.00 2.95 15.14
C ASP A 27 19.16 1.91 14.38
N GLU A 28 18.03 1.48 14.94
CA GLU A 28 17.10 0.57 14.27
C GLU A 28 16.43 1.24 13.07
N VAL A 29 15.99 2.50 13.23
CA VAL A 29 15.41 3.28 12.12
C VAL A 29 16.43 3.45 10.99
N ASN A 30 17.67 3.80 11.31
CA ASN A 30 18.74 3.94 10.33
C ASN A 30 19.04 2.63 9.60
N ALA A 31 19.08 1.50 10.32
CA ALA A 31 19.26 0.18 9.73
C ALA A 31 18.11 -0.20 8.78
N LEU A 32 16.87 0.11 9.14
CA LEU A 32 15.71 -0.12 8.27
C LEU A 32 15.75 0.74 7.01
N MET A 33 16.18 2.01 7.10
CA MET A 33 16.35 2.87 5.93
C MET A 33 17.47 2.37 5.01
N ALA A 34 18.60 1.90 5.56
CA ALA A 34 19.68 1.30 4.78
C ALA A 34 19.19 0.03 4.05
N LEU A 35 18.50 -0.87 4.75
CA LEU A 35 17.92 -2.07 4.16
C LEU A 35 16.92 -1.75 3.04
N LEU A 36 16.08 -0.73 3.23
CA LEU A 36 15.18 -0.25 2.19
C LEU A 36 15.95 0.17 0.94
N MET A 37 17.03 0.95 1.09
CA MET A 37 17.85 1.40 -0.02
C MET A 37 18.47 0.24 -0.81
N GLU A 38 18.96 -0.77 -0.09
CA GLU A 38 19.55 -1.97 -0.69
C GLU A 38 18.51 -2.85 -1.41
N SER A 39 17.25 -2.84 -0.93
CA SER A 39 16.17 -3.68 -1.47
C SER A 39 15.54 -3.16 -2.77
N ILE A 40 15.92 -1.95 -3.22
CA ILE A 40 15.38 -1.36 -4.46
C ILE A 40 16.14 -1.90 -5.68
N GLU A 41 15.63 -2.98 -6.24
CA GLU A 41 16.21 -3.67 -7.40
C GLU A 41 15.57 -3.20 -8.71
N GLU A 42 15.95 -2.01 -9.19
CA GLU A 42 15.36 -1.38 -10.38
C GLU A 42 15.48 -2.25 -11.66
N GLU A 43 16.57 -3.01 -11.80
CA GLU A 43 16.75 -3.90 -12.95
C GLU A 43 15.68 -4.99 -13.00
N ILE A 44 15.28 -5.51 -11.84
CA ILE A 44 14.19 -6.47 -11.73
C ILE A 44 12.86 -5.81 -12.13
N PHE A 45 12.63 -4.57 -11.70
CA PHE A 45 11.40 -3.85 -12.05
C PHE A 45 11.32 -3.58 -13.55
N MET A 46 12.42 -3.14 -14.17
CA MET A 46 12.47 -2.91 -15.61
C MET A 46 12.27 -4.20 -16.41
N LYS A 47 12.94 -5.29 -16.01
CA LYS A 47 12.85 -6.59 -16.67
C LYS A 47 11.43 -7.16 -16.65
N ASN A 48 10.70 -6.98 -15.55
CA ASN A 48 9.36 -7.52 -15.35
C ASN A 48 8.25 -6.51 -15.67
N ASN A 49 8.56 -5.37 -16.30
CA ASN A 49 7.62 -4.31 -16.63
C ASN A 49 6.83 -3.81 -15.41
N ILE A 50 7.48 -3.69 -14.25
CA ILE A 50 6.88 -3.25 -12.99
C ILE A 50 7.08 -1.74 -12.84
N SER A 51 5.99 -0.99 -12.64
CA SER A 51 6.06 0.40 -12.21
C SER A 51 6.19 0.47 -10.69
N PHE A 52 6.94 1.46 -10.19
CA PHE A 52 7.19 1.62 -8.75
C PHE A 52 6.54 2.91 -8.24
N ARG A 53 5.87 2.84 -7.10
CA ARG A 53 5.29 4.00 -6.41
C ARG A 53 5.46 3.90 -4.91
N ILE A 54 5.28 5.03 -4.23
CA ILE A 54 5.31 5.13 -2.77
C ILE A 54 4.06 5.85 -2.27
N ILE A 55 3.59 5.47 -1.08
CA ILE A 55 2.53 6.15 -0.32
C ILE A 55 3.00 6.39 1.11
N GLY A 56 2.52 7.47 1.72
CA GLY A 56 2.81 7.84 3.11
C GLY A 56 3.38 9.23 3.25
N ASP A 57 3.87 9.56 4.44
CA ASP A 57 4.47 10.84 4.80
C ASP A 57 5.95 10.86 4.38
N VAL A 58 6.15 11.01 3.06
CA VAL A 58 7.48 10.93 2.44
C VAL A 58 8.39 12.12 2.81
N GLU A 59 7.83 13.22 3.28
CA GLU A 59 8.58 14.40 3.72
C GLU A 59 9.42 14.13 4.97
N LYS A 60 9.05 13.10 5.75
CA LYS A 60 9.81 12.65 6.93
C LYS A 60 11.00 11.75 6.59
N LEU A 61 11.06 11.24 5.38
CA LEU A 61 12.17 10.38 4.98
C LEU A 61 13.48 11.17 4.86
N PRO A 62 14.63 10.57 5.18
CA PRO A 62 15.93 11.18 4.88
C PRO A 62 16.03 11.54 3.40
N ALA A 63 16.62 12.70 3.10
CA ALA A 63 16.69 13.21 1.73
C ALA A 63 17.34 12.23 0.74
N GLU A 64 18.35 11.49 1.17
CA GLU A 64 19.01 10.46 0.36
C GLU A 64 18.03 9.34 -0.02
N VAL A 65 17.25 8.82 0.96
CA VAL A 65 16.23 7.80 0.73
C VAL A 65 15.16 8.31 -0.22
N PHE A 66 14.63 9.50 0.03
CA PHE A 66 13.62 10.13 -0.82
C PHE A 66 14.09 10.30 -2.27
N ASN A 67 15.31 10.80 -2.47
CA ASN A 67 15.89 10.98 -3.80
C ASN A 67 16.06 9.65 -4.54
N ARG A 68 16.53 8.60 -3.85
CA ARG A 68 16.67 7.26 -4.44
C ARG A 68 15.34 6.67 -4.87
N LEU A 69 14.31 6.81 -4.03
CA LEU A 69 12.94 6.36 -4.33
C LEU A 69 12.37 7.10 -5.55
N ASN A 70 12.54 8.43 -5.63
CA ASN A 70 12.07 9.21 -6.77
C ASN A 70 12.78 8.82 -8.08
N GLN A 71 14.09 8.57 -8.05
CA GLN A 71 14.81 8.06 -9.22
C GLN A 71 14.20 6.74 -9.72
N CYS A 72 13.88 5.82 -8.79
CA CYS A 72 13.24 4.56 -9.15
C CYS A 72 11.84 4.78 -9.75
N ILE A 73 11.02 5.67 -9.18
CA ILE A 73 9.70 6.05 -9.71
C ILE A 73 9.83 6.58 -11.14
N GLU A 74 10.75 7.53 -11.38
CA GLU A 74 10.96 8.12 -12.69
C GLU A 74 11.39 7.08 -13.73
N ARG A 75 12.37 6.25 -13.40
CA ARG A 75 12.90 5.21 -14.30
C ARG A 75 11.85 4.17 -14.67
N THR A 76 10.97 3.80 -13.75
CA THR A 76 9.93 2.78 -13.97
C THR A 76 8.59 3.37 -14.43
N SER A 77 8.48 4.69 -14.58
CA SER A 77 7.23 5.40 -14.88
C SER A 77 6.53 4.96 -16.18
N LYS A 78 7.30 4.45 -17.15
CA LYS A 78 6.78 3.97 -18.44
C LYS A 78 6.37 2.49 -18.43
N ASN A 79 6.64 1.77 -17.34
CA ASN A 79 6.23 0.39 -17.20
C ASN A 79 4.71 0.30 -17.02
N THR A 80 4.09 -0.64 -17.69
CA THR A 80 2.63 -0.79 -17.81
C THR A 80 2.09 -2.09 -17.20
N GLY A 81 2.95 -2.90 -16.62
CA GLY A 81 2.60 -4.14 -15.95
C GLY A 81 2.08 -3.92 -14.52
N MET A 82 2.55 -4.71 -13.57
CA MET A 82 2.20 -4.54 -12.16
C MET A 82 2.73 -3.22 -11.60
N CYS A 83 1.95 -2.58 -10.75
CA CYS A 83 2.42 -1.46 -9.93
C CYS A 83 2.81 -1.97 -8.54
N LEU A 84 4.10 -1.88 -8.20
CA LEU A 84 4.59 -2.12 -6.85
C LEU A 84 4.53 -0.83 -6.04
N VAL A 85 3.81 -0.85 -4.93
CA VAL A 85 3.61 0.30 -4.06
C VAL A 85 4.24 0.04 -2.69
N LEU A 86 5.18 0.87 -2.26
CA LEU A 86 5.70 0.81 -0.89
C LEU A 86 4.99 1.82 0.01
N ALA A 87 4.42 1.34 1.10
CA ALA A 87 3.90 2.19 2.17
C ALA A 87 5.03 2.51 3.15
N LEU A 88 5.52 3.76 3.09
CA LEU A 88 6.67 4.28 3.84
C LEU A 88 6.25 5.47 4.69
N SER A 89 6.61 5.47 5.98
CA SER A 89 6.13 6.48 6.92
C SER A 89 4.60 6.62 6.84
N TYR A 90 3.93 5.49 6.63
CA TYR A 90 2.50 5.41 6.36
C TYR A 90 1.72 4.96 7.60
N SER A 91 0.55 5.52 7.79
CA SER A 91 -0.52 4.93 8.59
C SER A 91 -1.88 5.47 8.11
N SER A 92 -2.92 4.64 8.22
CA SER A 92 -4.24 5.00 7.73
C SER A 92 -4.84 6.20 8.49
N LYS A 93 -4.63 6.27 9.80
CA LYS A 93 -5.10 7.44 10.59
C LYS A 93 -4.42 8.73 10.16
N TRP A 94 -3.11 8.70 9.87
CA TRP A 94 -2.40 9.86 9.31
C TRP A 94 -2.96 10.24 7.96
N GLU A 95 -3.14 9.28 7.07
CA GLU A 95 -3.65 9.50 5.72
C GLU A 95 -5.04 10.15 5.73
N ILE A 96 -5.99 9.57 6.48
CA ILE A 96 -7.35 10.10 6.62
C ILE A 96 -7.33 11.50 7.22
N THR A 97 -6.53 11.73 8.26
CA THR A 97 -6.37 13.06 8.86
C THR A 97 -5.85 14.07 7.84
N ASN A 98 -4.90 13.65 7.00
CA ASN A 98 -4.33 14.51 5.96
C ASN A 98 -5.36 14.81 4.84
N ALA A 99 -6.16 13.81 4.44
CA ALA A 99 -7.26 14.00 3.50
C ALA A 99 -8.29 15.02 4.04
N VAL A 100 -8.69 14.88 5.32
CA VAL A 100 -9.60 15.84 5.98
C VAL A 100 -9.03 17.26 5.98
N LYS A 101 -7.75 17.44 6.25
CA LYS A 101 -7.10 18.76 6.21
C LYS A 101 -7.14 19.37 4.80
N LYS A 102 -6.83 18.59 3.77
CA LYS A 102 -6.87 19.03 2.36
C LYS A 102 -8.28 19.45 1.95
N ILE A 103 -9.29 18.64 2.26
CA ILE A 103 -10.70 18.92 1.98
C ILE A 103 -11.15 20.20 2.73
N SER A 104 -10.80 20.32 4.03
CA SER A 104 -11.13 21.49 4.82
C SER A 104 -10.52 22.78 4.26
N ALA A 105 -9.30 22.71 3.73
CA ALA A 105 -8.68 23.86 3.05
C ALA A 105 -9.49 24.28 1.81
N LYS A 106 -9.86 23.31 0.96
CA LYS A 106 -10.70 23.56 -0.23
C LYS A 106 -12.06 24.14 0.10
N VAL A 107 -12.72 23.66 1.18
CA VAL A 107 -13.98 24.23 1.65
C VAL A 107 -13.78 25.69 2.10
N LYS A 108 -12.71 25.98 2.84
CA LYS A 108 -12.37 27.34 3.28
C LYS A 108 -12.10 28.29 2.10
N GLU A 109 -11.49 27.79 1.03
CA GLU A 109 -11.18 28.54 -0.19
C GLU A 109 -12.39 28.68 -1.13
N GLY A 110 -13.52 28.01 -0.82
CA GLY A 110 -14.74 28.03 -1.63
C GLY A 110 -14.68 27.14 -2.87
N GLU A 111 -13.68 26.25 -2.98
CA GLU A 111 -13.60 25.27 -4.07
C GLU A 111 -14.54 24.07 -3.88
N LEU A 112 -14.90 23.77 -2.63
CA LEU A 112 -15.87 22.74 -2.25
C LEU A 112 -16.89 23.32 -1.26
N THR A 113 -18.07 22.74 -1.23
CA THR A 113 -19.06 22.93 -0.15
C THR A 113 -19.00 21.73 0.80
N ILE A 114 -19.63 21.84 1.98
CA ILE A 114 -19.75 20.71 2.91
C ILE A 114 -20.53 19.54 2.27
N ASP A 115 -21.53 19.85 1.43
CA ASP A 115 -22.36 18.84 0.77
C ASP A 115 -21.61 18.08 -0.35
N ASP A 116 -20.50 18.62 -0.84
CA ASP A 116 -19.62 17.94 -1.81
C ASP A 116 -18.71 16.89 -1.15
N ILE A 117 -18.65 16.82 0.18
CA ILE A 117 -17.82 15.84 0.91
C ILE A 117 -18.52 14.49 0.91
N THR A 118 -18.21 13.67 -0.10
CA THR A 118 -18.67 12.30 -0.27
C THR A 118 -17.52 11.32 -0.03
N ASP A 119 -17.82 10.01 0.01
CA ASP A 119 -16.81 8.96 0.11
C ASP A 119 -15.80 9.07 -1.06
N GLU A 120 -16.29 9.32 -2.27
CA GLU A 120 -15.45 9.49 -3.47
C GLU A 120 -14.58 10.75 -3.37
N GLU A 121 -15.07 11.82 -2.76
CA GLU A 121 -14.27 13.02 -2.57
C GLU A 121 -13.16 12.79 -1.53
N ILE A 122 -13.42 12.00 -0.48
CA ILE A 122 -12.38 11.57 0.46
C ILE A 122 -11.33 10.71 -0.26
N GLU A 123 -11.73 9.74 -1.06
CA GLU A 123 -10.85 8.86 -1.82
C GLU A 123 -9.88 9.62 -2.73
N LYS A 124 -10.33 10.67 -3.41
CA LYS A 124 -9.49 11.56 -4.23
C LYS A 124 -8.39 12.28 -3.44
N HIS A 125 -8.52 12.38 -2.11
CA HIS A 125 -7.55 13.04 -1.26
C HIS A 125 -6.65 12.07 -0.47
N LEU A 126 -6.91 10.75 -0.59
CA LEU A 126 -6.02 9.72 -0.07
C LEU A 126 -4.77 9.60 -0.95
N CYS A 127 -3.66 9.14 -0.38
CA CYS A 127 -2.45 8.90 -1.15
C CYS A 127 -2.54 7.64 -2.03
N THR A 128 -3.66 6.93 -1.99
CA THR A 128 -4.00 5.74 -2.77
C THR A 128 -4.93 6.02 -3.95
N GLU A 129 -5.25 7.29 -4.26
CA GLU A 129 -6.20 7.70 -5.31
C GLU A 129 -5.93 7.07 -6.69
N PHE A 130 -4.66 6.77 -6.97
CA PHE A 130 -4.21 6.23 -8.25
C PHE A 130 -4.45 4.72 -8.43
N MET A 131 -4.91 4.03 -7.41
CA MET A 131 -5.12 2.57 -7.41
C MET A 131 -6.47 2.19 -6.78
N PRO A 132 -7.08 1.06 -7.19
CA PRO A 132 -8.31 0.58 -6.57
C PRO A 132 -8.07 0.11 -5.14
N ALA A 133 -9.17 -0.05 -4.39
CA ALA A 133 -9.14 -0.74 -3.10
C ALA A 133 -8.58 -2.17 -3.27
N PRO A 134 -7.80 -2.66 -2.30
CA PRO A 134 -7.23 -4.00 -2.39
C PRO A 134 -8.30 -5.08 -2.29
N ASP A 135 -8.21 -6.09 -3.15
CA ASP A 135 -9.09 -7.25 -3.09
C ASP A 135 -8.73 -8.20 -1.93
N LEU A 136 -7.43 -8.34 -1.67
CA LEU A 136 -6.88 -9.23 -0.66
C LEU A 136 -5.81 -8.52 0.16
N LEU A 137 -5.94 -8.57 1.49
CA LEU A 137 -4.90 -8.19 2.43
C LEU A 137 -4.31 -9.46 3.06
N ILE A 138 -3.00 -9.63 2.92
CA ILE A 138 -2.26 -10.75 3.52
C ILE A 138 -1.47 -10.22 4.71
N ARG A 139 -1.64 -10.84 5.87
CA ARG A 139 -0.80 -10.59 7.04
C ARG A 139 -0.06 -11.83 7.47
N THR A 140 1.24 -11.73 7.49
CA THR A 140 2.20 -12.77 7.89
C THR A 140 2.58 -12.65 9.38
N GLY A 141 3.20 -13.69 9.94
CA GLY A 141 3.78 -13.67 11.28
C GLY A 141 2.81 -13.95 12.43
N GLY A 142 1.67 -14.62 12.17
CA GLY A 142 0.74 -15.10 13.20
C GLY A 142 -0.14 -14.04 13.87
N GLU A 143 -0.02 -12.77 13.46
CA GLU A 143 -0.75 -11.66 14.06
C GLU A 143 -2.06 -11.37 13.34
N VAL A 144 -3.17 -11.27 14.08
CA VAL A 144 -4.53 -11.07 13.54
C VAL A 144 -5.00 -9.65 13.84
N ARG A 145 -4.41 -8.68 13.14
CA ARG A 145 -4.77 -7.25 13.22
C ARG A 145 -4.28 -6.48 12.00
N LEU A 146 -4.90 -5.36 11.64
CA LEU A 146 -4.52 -4.51 10.49
C LEU A 146 -3.36 -3.54 10.79
N SER A 147 -3.10 -3.25 12.05
CA SER A 147 -2.03 -2.35 12.50
C SER A 147 -2.02 -1.01 11.79
N ASN A 148 -3.18 -0.36 11.70
CA ASN A 148 -3.32 0.97 11.11
C ASN A 148 -2.92 1.05 9.61
N TYR A 149 -3.10 -0.06 8.89
CA TYR A 149 -2.77 -0.18 7.47
C TYR A 149 -4.03 -0.20 6.61
N LEU A 150 -4.13 0.72 5.65
CA LEU A 150 -5.17 0.82 4.63
C LEU A 150 -6.61 0.63 5.18
N LEU A 151 -6.94 1.20 6.35
CA LEU A 151 -8.24 0.97 7.02
C LEU A 151 -9.43 1.39 6.16
N TRP A 152 -9.34 2.52 5.46
CA TRP A 152 -10.38 2.98 4.55
C TRP A 152 -10.52 2.04 3.37
N GLN A 153 -9.41 1.74 2.72
CA GLN A 153 -9.38 0.95 1.48
C GLN A 153 -9.73 -0.52 1.70
N CYS A 154 -9.47 -1.05 2.90
CA CYS A 154 -9.75 -2.45 3.23
C CYS A 154 -11.18 -2.73 3.69
N ALA A 155 -12.11 -1.77 3.57
CA ALA A 155 -13.50 -1.92 4.04
C ALA A 155 -14.20 -3.18 3.51
N TYR A 156 -13.88 -3.61 2.29
CA TYR A 156 -14.42 -4.82 1.64
C TYR A 156 -13.34 -5.79 1.16
N SER A 157 -12.11 -5.65 1.66
CA SER A 157 -11.02 -6.58 1.33
C SER A 157 -11.20 -7.92 2.02
N GLU A 158 -10.87 -8.99 1.33
CA GLU A 158 -10.68 -10.29 1.95
C GLU A 158 -9.40 -10.28 2.79
N LEU A 159 -9.43 -10.91 3.96
CA LEU A 159 -8.31 -10.97 4.88
C LEU A 159 -7.73 -12.38 4.92
N TYR A 160 -6.42 -12.50 4.74
CA TYR A 160 -5.68 -13.74 4.88
C TYR A 160 -4.59 -13.57 5.93
N PHE A 161 -4.63 -14.38 6.99
CA PHE A 161 -3.66 -14.39 8.07
C PHE A 161 -2.90 -15.72 8.04
N CYS A 162 -1.57 -15.66 8.18
CA CYS A 162 -0.75 -16.88 8.26
C CYS A 162 0.37 -16.73 9.30
N ASP A 163 0.81 -17.87 9.84
CA ASP A 163 1.86 -17.93 10.86
C ASP A 163 3.27 -17.76 10.26
N THR A 164 3.41 -17.93 8.95
CA THR A 164 4.70 -17.81 8.25
C THR A 164 5.25 -16.40 8.41
N PHE A 165 6.49 -16.27 8.89
CA PHE A 165 7.17 -14.98 9.00
C PHE A 165 7.52 -14.41 7.63
N TRP A 166 7.60 -13.07 7.53
CA TRP A 166 7.86 -12.38 6.25
C TRP A 166 9.09 -12.90 5.49
N PRO A 167 10.26 -13.19 6.12
CA PRO A 167 11.41 -13.73 5.38
C PRO A 167 11.16 -15.09 4.73
N ASP A 168 10.22 -15.88 5.27
CA ASP A 168 9.86 -17.22 4.80
C ASP A 168 8.60 -17.23 3.94
N PHE A 169 7.87 -16.12 3.86
CA PHE A 169 6.69 -15.94 3.03
C PHE A 169 7.11 -15.76 1.56
N LYS A 170 7.31 -16.90 0.88
CA LYS A 170 7.78 -16.97 -0.51
C LYS A 170 6.65 -17.32 -1.46
N GLU A 171 7.01 -17.71 -2.66
CA GLU A 171 6.12 -18.02 -3.77
C GLU A 171 5.00 -19.01 -3.40
N GLU A 172 5.35 -20.12 -2.75
CA GLU A 172 4.38 -21.14 -2.36
C GLU A 172 3.31 -20.59 -1.41
N GLU A 173 3.73 -19.85 -0.37
CA GLU A 173 2.81 -19.25 0.59
C GLU A 173 1.94 -18.16 -0.05
N PHE A 174 2.51 -17.37 -0.95
CA PHE A 174 1.76 -16.38 -1.71
C PHE A 174 0.72 -17.05 -2.61
N CYS A 175 1.06 -18.11 -3.32
CA CYS A 175 0.11 -18.88 -4.13
C CYS A 175 -1.01 -19.50 -3.29
N LYS A 176 -0.71 -19.98 -2.07
CA LYS A 176 -1.74 -20.48 -1.14
C LYS A 176 -2.74 -19.38 -0.78
N ALA A 177 -2.26 -18.18 -0.48
CA ALA A 177 -3.13 -17.04 -0.15
C ALA A 177 -4.04 -16.66 -1.34
N ILE A 178 -3.50 -16.61 -2.57
CA ILE A 178 -4.29 -16.36 -3.78
C ILE A 178 -5.31 -17.47 -4.02
N TYR A 179 -4.93 -18.73 -3.86
CA TYR A 179 -5.84 -19.86 -4.04
C TYR A 179 -6.97 -19.86 -3.01
N ASP A 180 -6.69 -19.51 -1.75
CA ASP A 180 -7.72 -19.33 -0.73
C ASP A 180 -8.68 -18.20 -1.11
N PHE A 181 -8.15 -17.06 -1.53
CA PHE A 181 -8.95 -15.93 -2.00
C PHE A 181 -9.89 -16.31 -3.15
N GLN A 182 -9.40 -17.05 -4.14
CA GLN A 182 -10.20 -17.47 -5.31
C GLN A 182 -11.40 -18.37 -4.96
N LYS A 183 -11.39 -19.00 -3.79
CA LYS A 183 -12.52 -19.85 -3.32
C LYS A 183 -13.59 -19.05 -2.59
N ARG A 184 -13.33 -17.80 -2.25
CA ARG A 184 -14.24 -16.97 -1.48
C ARG A 184 -15.28 -16.31 -2.36
N GLU A 185 -16.51 -16.23 -1.87
CA GLU A 185 -17.59 -15.48 -2.51
C GLU A 185 -17.60 -14.04 -1.97
N ARG A 186 -17.37 -13.07 -2.83
CA ARG A 186 -17.37 -11.64 -2.47
C ARG A 186 -18.76 -11.04 -2.69
N ARG A 187 -19.46 -10.72 -1.62
CA ARG A 187 -20.88 -10.33 -1.67
C ARG A 187 -21.11 -8.83 -1.71
N PHE A 188 -20.19 -8.01 -1.23
CA PHE A 188 -20.32 -6.54 -1.18
C PHE A 188 -21.67 -6.08 -0.61
N GLY A 189 -22.13 -6.70 0.49
CA GLY A 189 -23.40 -6.41 1.12
C GLY A 189 -24.64 -7.04 0.46
N LYS A 190 -24.49 -7.82 -0.61
CA LYS A 190 -25.56 -8.56 -1.28
C LYS A 190 -25.72 -9.98 -0.72
N THR A 191 -26.85 -10.63 -1.02
CA THR A 191 -27.02 -12.07 -0.79
C THR A 191 -26.41 -12.90 -1.91
N SER A 192 -26.13 -14.19 -1.67
CA SER A 192 -25.58 -15.10 -2.71
C SER A 192 -26.47 -15.24 -3.95
N GLU A 193 -27.80 -14.98 -3.79
CA GLU A 193 -28.77 -15.02 -4.88
C GLU A 193 -28.75 -13.74 -5.76
N GLN A 194 -28.04 -12.70 -5.32
CA GLN A 194 -27.97 -11.38 -5.99
C GLN A 194 -26.63 -11.15 -6.74
N ILE A 195 -25.75 -12.14 -6.70
CA ILE A 195 -24.41 -12.07 -7.33
C ILE A 195 -24.38 -12.81 -8.66
#